data_3e28ba140538d4a36e0c4f62ca3a8466
#
_entry.id   3e28ba140538d4a36e0c4f62ca3a8466
#
_cell.length_a   1.000
_cell.length_b   1.000
_cell.length_c   1.000
_cell.angle_alpha   90.00
_cell.angle_beta   90.00
_cell.angle_gamma   90.00
#
_symmetry.space_group_name_H-M   'P 1'
#
loop_
_entity.id
_entity.type
_entity.pdbx_description
1 polymer ?
#
loop_
_entity_poly.entity_id
_entity_poly.type
_entity_poly.pdbx_seq_one_letter_code
_entity_poly.pdbx_strand_id
1 'polypeptide(L)'
;MEGERVQRAYSYVNSPDNPDLEFYLVTVPDGKLSPRLAALKPGDEVQVVSEAAGFFVLDEVPDCETLWMLATGTAIGPYLSILQLGKDLERFKNMVLVHAARYAADLSYLPLMQELEKRYEGKLRIQTVVSRETAAGSLTGRIPALIESGELESAVG
;
A
#
# COMPACT_ATOMS: atom_id res chain seq x y z
N MET A 1 34.02 -15.04 10.23
CA MET A 1 33.82 -14.18 9.04
C MET A 1 32.54 -13.39 9.27
N GLU A 2 32.63 -12.11 9.59
CA GLU A 2 31.47 -11.23 9.68
C GLU A 2 30.86 -11.12 8.28
N GLY A 3 29.66 -11.63 8.12
CA GLY A 3 28.94 -11.55 6.85
C GLY A 3 28.62 -10.10 6.51
N GLU A 4 28.67 -9.75 5.21
CA GLU A 4 28.31 -8.44 4.70
C GLU A 4 26.91 -8.05 5.20
N ARG A 5 26.80 -6.97 5.97
CA ARG A 5 25.52 -6.43 6.45
C ARG A 5 24.85 -5.69 5.30
N VAL A 6 23.67 -6.15 4.88
CA VAL A 6 22.89 -5.53 3.82
C VAL A 6 21.64 -4.91 4.42
N GLN A 7 21.40 -3.63 4.16
CA GLN A 7 20.25 -2.89 4.63
C GLN A 7 19.51 -2.27 3.43
N ARG A 8 18.17 -2.29 3.48
CA ARG A 8 17.27 -1.64 2.50
C ARG A 8 16.10 -1.03 3.25
N ALA A 9 15.58 0.07 2.70
CA ALA A 9 14.38 0.70 3.21
C ALA A 9 13.13 -0.07 2.74
N TYR A 10 12.23 -0.32 3.68
CA TYR A 10 10.89 -0.86 3.43
C TYR A 10 9.88 -0.05 4.23
N SER A 11 8.72 0.21 3.64
CA SER A 11 7.64 0.90 4.33
C SER A 11 6.83 -0.08 5.18
N TYR A 12 6.34 0.38 6.32
CA TYR A 12 5.44 -0.39 7.16
C TYR A 12 4.05 -0.51 6.55
N VAL A 13 3.43 -1.66 6.75
CA VAL A 13 2.00 -1.92 6.43
C VAL A 13 1.14 -1.80 7.67
N ASN A 14 1.67 -2.24 8.81
CA ASN A 14 0.97 -2.19 10.10
C ASN A 14 0.67 -0.75 10.54
N SER A 15 -0.39 -0.63 11.32
CA SER A 15 -0.66 0.62 12.04
C SER A 15 0.50 1.00 12.96
N PRO A 16 0.86 2.28 13.09
CA PRO A 16 1.93 2.73 14.00
C PRO A 16 1.74 2.35 15.48
N ASP A 17 0.50 2.12 15.90
CA ASP A 17 0.16 1.68 17.27
C ASP A 17 0.19 0.15 17.45
N ASN A 18 0.39 -0.61 16.38
CA ASN A 18 0.54 -2.06 16.43
C ASN A 18 2.02 -2.43 16.68
N PRO A 19 2.34 -3.17 17.76
CA PRO A 19 3.70 -3.60 18.05
C PRO A 19 4.25 -4.63 17.07
N ASP A 20 3.38 -5.34 16.36
CA ASP A 20 3.77 -6.34 15.36
C ASP A 20 4.06 -5.64 14.03
N LEU A 21 5.33 -5.67 13.63
CA LEU A 21 5.78 -5.02 12.41
C LEU A 21 5.45 -5.85 11.18
N GLU A 22 4.90 -5.23 10.17
CA GLU A 22 4.54 -5.86 8.89
C GLU A 22 5.15 -5.11 7.71
N PHE A 23 5.75 -5.85 6.81
CA PHE A 23 6.35 -5.34 5.57
C PHE A 23 5.82 -6.12 4.37
N TYR A 24 5.46 -5.40 3.32
CA TYR A 24 5.05 -6.00 2.05
C TYR A 24 6.14 -5.77 1.01
N LEU A 25 6.71 -6.84 0.51
CA LEU A 25 7.79 -6.79 -0.46
C LEU A 25 7.63 -7.88 -1.52
N VAL A 26 8.27 -7.64 -2.66
CA VAL A 26 8.44 -8.65 -3.71
C VAL A 26 9.91 -9.05 -3.80
N THR A 27 10.16 -10.30 -4.18
CA THR A 27 11.52 -10.78 -4.39
C THR A 27 12.09 -10.23 -5.69
N VAL A 28 13.24 -9.57 -5.58
CA VAL A 28 14.05 -9.19 -6.74
C VAL A 28 15.08 -10.29 -6.94
N PRO A 29 15.06 -11.06 -8.05
CA PRO A 29 15.91 -12.26 -8.21
C PRO A 29 17.40 -12.01 -7.98
N ASP A 30 17.92 -10.91 -8.51
CA ASP A 30 19.32 -10.49 -8.35
C ASP A 30 19.57 -9.57 -7.16
N GLY A 31 18.55 -9.37 -6.31
CA GLY A 31 18.64 -8.53 -5.12
C GLY A 31 19.47 -9.18 -4.01
N LYS A 32 20.24 -8.38 -3.28
CA LYS A 32 21.06 -8.89 -2.18
C LYS A 32 20.25 -9.25 -0.92
N LEU A 33 19.12 -8.59 -0.68
CA LEU A 33 18.34 -8.74 0.55
C LEU A 33 17.00 -9.45 0.34
N SER A 34 16.19 -9.04 -0.64
CA SER A 34 14.82 -9.57 -0.80
C SER A 34 14.75 -11.10 -0.98
N PRO A 35 15.68 -11.78 -1.69
CA PRO A 35 15.68 -13.24 -1.74
C PRO A 35 15.94 -13.87 -0.36
N ARG A 36 16.78 -13.25 0.47
CA ARG A 36 17.05 -13.72 1.83
C ARG A 36 15.85 -13.57 2.74
N LEU A 37 15.14 -12.43 2.63
CA LEU A 37 13.89 -12.19 3.37
C LEU A 37 12.80 -13.20 2.95
N ALA A 38 12.67 -13.47 1.65
CA ALA A 38 11.71 -14.44 1.13
C ALA A 38 11.99 -15.89 1.58
N ALA A 39 13.23 -16.21 1.95
CA ALA A 39 13.62 -17.53 2.45
C ALA A 39 13.38 -17.73 3.95
N LEU A 40 13.03 -16.67 4.69
CA LEU A 40 12.76 -16.75 6.13
C LEU A 40 11.54 -17.61 6.41
N LYS A 41 11.58 -18.28 7.54
CA LYS A 41 10.50 -19.12 8.06
C LYS A 41 10.04 -18.59 9.42
N PRO A 42 8.84 -18.93 9.85
CA PRO A 42 8.41 -18.60 11.22
C PRO A 42 9.42 -19.09 12.27
N GLY A 43 9.83 -18.17 13.13
CA GLY A 43 10.89 -18.38 14.14
C GLY A 43 12.27 -17.87 13.74
N ASP A 44 12.49 -17.52 12.47
CA ASP A 44 13.72 -16.87 12.04
C ASP A 44 13.73 -15.40 12.47
N GLU A 45 14.93 -14.84 12.68
CA GLU A 45 15.10 -13.47 13.13
C GLU A 45 15.58 -12.56 12.00
N VAL A 46 15.08 -11.31 12.01
CA VAL A 46 15.54 -10.23 11.15
C VAL A 46 15.78 -8.97 11.99
N GLN A 47 16.81 -8.23 11.63
CA GLN A 47 17.11 -6.96 12.30
C GLN A 47 16.38 -5.81 11.60
N VAL A 48 15.65 -5.03 12.37
CA VAL A 48 14.99 -3.81 11.93
C VAL A 48 15.61 -2.63 12.65
N VAL A 49 15.88 -1.52 11.95
CA VAL A 49 16.37 -0.29 12.55
C VAL A 49 15.30 0.26 13.48
N SER A 50 15.68 0.66 14.69
CA SER A 50 14.74 1.11 15.75
C SER A 50 14.02 2.43 15.43
N GLU A 51 14.62 3.27 14.59
CA GLU A 51 14.05 4.56 14.20
C GLU A 51 13.53 4.50 12.77
N ALA A 52 12.26 4.83 12.58
CA ALA A 52 11.69 5.01 11.26
C ALA A 52 12.21 6.31 10.63
N ALA A 53 12.42 6.29 9.32
CA ALA A 53 12.86 7.44 8.55
C ALA A 53 11.95 7.64 7.33
N GLY A 54 11.91 8.87 6.81
CA GLY A 54 11.14 9.23 5.63
C GLY A 54 10.10 10.31 5.91
N PHE A 55 9.44 10.76 4.84
CA PHE A 55 8.52 11.89 4.85
C PHE A 55 7.15 11.55 4.26
N PHE A 56 6.82 10.28 4.11
CA PHE A 56 5.51 9.86 3.62
C PHE A 56 4.49 9.85 4.75
N VAL A 57 4.10 11.05 5.14
CA VAL A 57 3.20 11.32 6.28
C VAL A 57 2.10 12.31 5.87
N LEU A 58 0.97 12.28 6.58
CA LEU A 58 -0.16 13.17 6.29
C LEU A 58 0.15 14.66 6.48
N ASP A 59 1.11 15.00 7.33
CA ASP A 59 1.53 16.39 7.55
C ASP A 59 2.08 17.06 6.29
N GLU A 60 2.60 16.28 5.34
CA GLU A 60 3.06 16.77 4.03
C GLU A 60 1.92 16.98 3.02
N VAL A 61 0.71 16.55 3.33
CA VAL A 61 -0.44 16.69 2.44
C VAL A 61 -1.14 18.01 2.69
N PRO A 62 -1.31 18.88 1.66
CA PRO A 62 -2.05 20.12 1.83
C PRO A 62 -3.53 19.86 2.12
N ASP A 63 -4.19 20.87 2.70
CA ASP A 63 -5.64 20.79 2.92
C ASP A 63 -6.37 20.62 1.58
N CYS A 64 -7.21 19.60 1.55
CA CYS A 64 -8.02 19.28 0.37
C CYS A 64 -9.32 18.57 0.80
N GLU A 65 -10.32 18.62 -0.07
CA GLU A 65 -11.60 17.97 0.19
C GLU A 65 -11.51 16.45 0.04
N THR A 66 -10.80 15.98 -0.98
CA THR A 66 -10.66 14.56 -1.30
C THR A 66 -9.19 14.15 -1.31
N LEU A 67 -8.85 13.18 -0.47
CA LEU A 67 -7.52 12.56 -0.45
C LEU A 67 -7.48 11.38 -1.43
N TRP A 68 -6.67 11.51 -2.48
CA TRP A 68 -6.37 10.42 -3.41
C TRP A 68 -5.07 9.72 -3.02
N MET A 69 -5.15 8.42 -2.79
CA MET A 69 -4.02 7.54 -2.45
C MET A 69 -3.81 6.55 -3.61
N LEU A 70 -2.79 6.78 -4.41
CA LEU A 70 -2.51 6.01 -5.63
C LEU A 70 -1.31 5.09 -5.40
N ALA A 71 -1.52 3.78 -5.47
CA ALA A 71 -0.47 2.79 -5.25
C ALA A 71 -0.36 1.79 -6.39
N THR A 72 0.87 1.44 -6.74
CA THR A 72 1.19 0.33 -7.63
C THR A 72 2.01 -0.70 -6.87
N GLY A 73 1.60 -1.97 -6.90
CA GLY A 73 2.33 -3.07 -6.27
C GLY A 73 2.48 -2.89 -4.76
N THR A 74 3.72 -2.99 -4.27
CA THR A 74 4.03 -2.92 -2.83
C THR A 74 3.88 -1.53 -2.21
N ALA A 75 3.69 -0.48 -3.01
CA ALA A 75 3.45 0.87 -2.53
C ALA A 75 2.12 1.04 -1.77
N ILE A 76 1.25 0.02 -1.78
CA ILE A 76 0.02 0.00 -0.98
C ILE A 76 0.28 0.06 0.53
N GLY A 77 1.43 -0.45 0.99
CA GLY A 77 1.75 -0.60 2.42
C GLY A 77 1.57 0.66 3.24
N PRO A 78 2.23 1.79 2.91
CA PRO A 78 2.12 3.04 3.67
C PRO A 78 0.69 3.57 3.80
N TYR A 79 -0.13 3.45 2.76
CA TYR A 79 -1.53 3.84 2.81
C TYR A 79 -2.34 2.99 3.77
N LEU A 80 -2.09 1.68 3.79
CA LEU A 80 -2.74 0.79 4.74
C LEU A 80 -2.35 1.10 6.17
N SER A 81 -1.08 1.44 6.41
CA SER A 81 -0.61 1.89 7.72
C SER A 81 -1.35 3.14 8.21
N ILE A 82 -1.49 4.15 7.36
CA ILE A 82 -2.20 5.40 7.64
C ILE A 82 -3.69 5.13 7.91
N LEU A 83 -4.35 4.35 7.05
CA LEU A 83 -5.78 4.06 7.16
C LEU A 83 -6.12 3.19 8.37
N GLN A 84 -5.24 2.28 8.76
CA GLN A 84 -5.42 1.44 9.95
C GLN A 84 -5.32 2.27 11.24
N LEU A 85 -4.39 3.24 11.32
CA LEU A 85 -4.30 4.17 12.44
C LEU A 85 -5.53 5.09 12.50
N GLY A 86 -5.93 5.65 11.37
CA GLY A 86 -7.12 6.50 11.23
C GLY A 86 -6.98 7.88 11.88
N LYS A 87 -5.79 8.30 12.28
CA LYS A 87 -5.55 9.60 12.90
C LYS A 87 -5.42 10.68 11.82
N ASP A 88 -5.92 11.87 12.11
CA ASP A 88 -5.82 13.09 11.27
C ASP A 88 -6.47 12.95 9.88
N LEU A 89 -7.37 11.96 9.71
CA LEU A 89 -8.12 11.74 8.46
C LEU A 89 -9.48 12.46 8.44
N GLU A 90 -9.92 13.01 9.56
CA GLU A 90 -11.17 13.76 9.70
C GLU A 90 -11.20 15.05 8.87
N ARG A 91 -10.03 15.64 8.58
CA ARG A 91 -9.90 16.83 7.74
C ARG A 91 -10.27 16.63 6.27
N PHE A 92 -10.28 15.39 5.80
CA PHE A 92 -10.72 15.06 4.45
C PHE A 92 -12.20 14.68 4.45
N LYS A 93 -12.96 15.20 3.52
CA LYS A 93 -14.38 14.84 3.34
C LYS A 93 -14.50 13.45 2.71
N ASN A 94 -13.66 13.18 1.72
CA ASN A 94 -13.63 11.93 1.00
C ASN A 94 -12.19 11.39 0.90
N MET A 95 -12.07 10.08 0.80
CA MET A 95 -10.81 9.39 0.56
C MET A 95 -10.98 8.36 -0.55
N VAL A 96 -10.02 8.25 -1.45
CA VAL A 96 -9.99 7.24 -2.51
C VAL A 96 -8.67 6.51 -2.46
N LEU A 97 -8.71 5.19 -2.30
CA LEU A 97 -7.53 4.34 -2.37
C LEU A 97 -7.56 3.53 -3.66
N VAL A 98 -6.58 3.74 -4.51
CA VAL A 98 -6.41 3.01 -5.77
C VAL A 98 -5.21 2.09 -5.64
N HIS A 99 -5.43 0.79 -5.84
CA HIS A 99 -4.35 -0.19 -5.87
C HIS A 99 -4.27 -0.86 -7.24
N ALA A 100 -3.17 -0.63 -7.93
CA ALA A 100 -2.88 -1.25 -9.22
C ALA A 100 -1.88 -2.39 -9.08
N ALA A 101 -2.17 -3.49 -9.77
CA ALA A 101 -1.29 -4.64 -9.91
C ALA A 101 -1.27 -5.14 -11.36
N ARG A 102 -0.37 -6.07 -11.67
CA ARG A 102 -0.37 -6.71 -12.99
C ARG A 102 -1.54 -7.66 -13.14
N TYR A 103 -1.79 -8.46 -12.13
CA TYR A 103 -2.84 -9.49 -12.07
C TYR A 103 -3.66 -9.35 -10.80
N ALA A 104 -4.90 -9.80 -10.83
CA ALA A 104 -5.79 -9.79 -9.66
C ALA A 104 -5.23 -10.60 -8.48
N ALA A 105 -4.52 -11.69 -8.76
CA ALA A 105 -3.85 -12.51 -7.75
C ALA A 105 -2.78 -11.74 -6.96
N ASP A 106 -2.26 -10.63 -7.48
CA ASP A 106 -1.27 -9.78 -6.84
C ASP A 106 -1.89 -8.70 -5.93
N LEU A 107 -3.21 -8.61 -5.88
CA LEU A 107 -3.97 -7.72 -4.99
C LEU A 107 -4.05 -8.33 -3.58
N SER A 108 -2.90 -8.52 -2.95
CA SER A 108 -2.75 -9.30 -1.69
C SER A 108 -3.50 -8.72 -0.51
N TYR A 109 -3.74 -7.42 -0.48
CA TYR A 109 -4.42 -6.72 0.62
C TYR A 109 -5.89 -6.36 0.32
N LEU A 110 -6.48 -6.90 -0.73
CA LEU A 110 -7.87 -6.61 -1.06
C LEU A 110 -8.85 -6.86 0.09
N PRO A 111 -8.75 -7.97 0.86
CA PRO A 111 -9.62 -8.18 2.02
C PRO A 111 -9.49 -7.08 3.08
N LEU A 112 -8.28 -6.66 3.40
CA LEU A 112 -8.04 -5.56 4.35
C LEU A 112 -8.58 -4.23 3.82
N MET A 113 -8.37 -3.94 2.53
CA MET A 113 -8.93 -2.74 1.90
C MET A 113 -10.45 -2.69 1.99
N GLN A 114 -11.12 -3.81 1.73
CA GLN A 114 -12.58 -3.93 1.84
C GLN A 114 -13.08 -3.76 3.28
N GLU A 115 -12.32 -4.25 4.26
CA GLU A 115 -12.59 -4.05 5.67
C GLU A 115 -12.48 -2.57 6.06
N LEU A 116 -11.43 -1.89 5.59
CA LEU A 116 -11.23 -0.46 5.81
C LEU A 116 -12.32 0.38 5.13
N GLU A 117 -12.74 0.03 3.92
CA GLU A 117 -13.84 0.70 3.23
C GLU A 117 -15.14 0.66 4.06
N LYS A 118 -15.46 -0.50 4.64
CA LYS A 118 -16.60 -0.65 5.56
C LYS A 118 -16.43 0.16 6.83
N ARG A 119 -15.23 0.16 7.42
CA ARG A 119 -14.91 0.92 8.65
C ARG A 119 -15.13 2.42 8.48
N TYR A 120 -14.82 2.96 7.32
CA TYR A 120 -14.96 4.39 7.02
C TYR A 120 -16.34 4.79 6.46
N GLU A 121 -17.32 3.89 6.40
CA GLU A 121 -18.74 4.15 6.17
C GLU A 121 -19.04 5.10 4.99
N GLY A 122 -18.47 4.80 3.81
CA GLY A 122 -18.70 5.59 2.59
C GLY A 122 -17.77 6.79 2.43
N LYS A 123 -16.99 7.14 3.44
CA LYS A 123 -15.94 8.16 3.33
C LYS A 123 -14.74 7.67 2.51
N LEU A 124 -14.40 6.38 2.62
CA LEU A 124 -13.34 5.73 1.86
C LEU A 124 -13.92 4.91 0.72
N ARG A 125 -13.41 5.10 -0.47
CA ARG A 125 -13.70 4.26 -1.64
C ARG A 125 -12.44 3.55 -2.09
N ILE A 126 -12.59 2.27 -2.46
CA ILE A 126 -11.52 1.42 -2.95
C ILE A 126 -11.73 1.18 -4.45
N GLN A 127 -10.70 1.38 -5.23
CA GLN A 127 -10.67 0.97 -6.63
C GLN A 127 -9.41 0.17 -6.93
N THR A 128 -9.59 -1.04 -7.42
CA THR A 128 -8.50 -1.87 -7.91
C THR A 128 -8.33 -1.72 -9.40
N VAL A 129 -7.09 -1.88 -9.86
CA VAL A 129 -6.70 -1.80 -11.26
C VAL A 129 -5.78 -2.96 -11.60
N VAL A 130 -6.05 -3.66 -12.69
CA VAL A 130 -5.16 -4.71 -13.23
C VAL A 130 -4.73 -4.37 -14.63
N SER A 131 -3.45 -4.60 -14.95
CA SER A 131 -2.90 -4.15 -16.24
C SER A 131 -2.69 -5.26 -17.28
N ARG A 132 -2.73 -6.52 -16.86
CA ARG A 132 -2.43 -7.66 -17.75
C ARG A 132 -3.54 -8.68 -17.89
N GLU A 133 -4.69 -8.38 -17.35
CA GLU A 133 -5.89 -9.21 -17.49
C GLU A 133 -7.14 -8.36 -17.27
N THR A 134 -8.31 -8.96 -17.43
CA THR A 134 -9.60 -8.38 -17.03
C THR A 134 -10.08 -9.11 -15.78
N ALA A 135 -10.44 -8.38 -14.75
CA ALA A 135 -10.91 -8.94 -13.48
C ALA A 135 -12.17 -8.21 -13.00
N ALA A 136 -13.14 -8.97 -12.48
CA ALA A 136 -14.38 -8.41 -11.97
C ALA A 136 -14.11 -7.42 -10.83
N GLY A 137 -14.74 -6.23 -10.89
CA GLY A 137 -14.58 -5.17 -9.90
C GLY A 137 -13.30 -4.34 -10.04
N SER A 138 -12.42 -4.68 -10.98
CA SER A 138 -11.21 -3.93 -11.27
C SER A 138 -11.28 -3.21 -12.62
N LEU A 139 -10.72 -2.00 -12.70
CA LEU A 139 -10.44 -1.36 -13.98
C LEU A 139 -9.26 -2.07 -14.66
N THR A 140 -9.23 -2.02 -15.99
CA THR A 140 -8.15 -2.60 -16.78
C THR A 140 -7.26 -1.50 -17.34
N GLY A 141 -5.96 -1.53 -17.03
CA GLY A 141 -5.01 -0.55 -17.54
C GLY A 141 -3.95 -0.13 -16.53
N ARG A 142 -3.47 1.09 -16.69
CA ARG A 142 -2.51 1.72 -15.79
C ARG A 142 -3.08 3.02 -15.24
N ILE A 143 -2.79 3.36 -13.99
CA ILE A 143 -3.33 4.54 -13.31
C ILE A 143 -3.21 5.82 -14.15
N PRO A 144 -2.04 6.18 -14.73
CA PRO A 144 -1.94 7.42 -15.52
C PRO A 144 -2.91 7.47 -16.71
N ALA A 145 -3.03 6.38 -17.45
CA ALA A 145 -3.94 6.32 -18.60
C ALA A 145 -5.41 6.40 -18.18
N LEU A 146 -5.78 5.81 -17.04
CA LEU A 146 -7.14 5.85 -16.51
C LEU A 146 -7.51 7.22 -15.95
N ILE A 147 -6.54 7.99 -15.47
CA ILE A 147 -6.72 9.40 -15.11
C ILE A 147 -6.93 10.24 -16.36
N GLU A 148 -6.07 10.08 -17.37
CA GLU A 148 -6.16 10.85 -18.63
C GLU A 148 -7.48 10.60 -19.39
N SER A 149 -8.01 9.38 -19.34
CA SER A 149 -9.29 9.03 -19.95
C SER A 149 -10.52 9.44 -19.12
N GLY A 150 -10.33 9.79 -17.84
CA GLY A 150 -11.43 10.06 -16.91
C GLY A 150 -12.14 8.80 -16.38
N GLU A 151 -11.68 7.62 -16.76
CA GLU A 151 -12.27 6.36 -16.31
C GLU A 151 -12.11 6.15 -14.79
N LEU A 152 -10.97 6.54 -14.23
CA LEU A 152 -10.73 6.39 -12.80
C LEU A 152 -11.68 7.25 -11.97
N GLU A 153 -11.85 8.51 -12.33
CA GLU A 153 -12.77 9.42 -11.64
C GLU A 153 -14.22 8.92 -11.76
N SER A 154 -14.62 8.46 -12.95
CA SER A 154 -15.95 7.93 -13.17
C SER A 154 -16.27 6.68 -12.35
N ALA A 155 -15.26 5.86 -12.07
CA ALA A 155 -15.42 4.62 -11.31
C ALA A 155 -15.62 4.86 -9.81
N VAL A 156 -15.07 5.94 -9.27
CA VAL A 156 -15.17 6.24 -7.82
C VAL A 156 -16.25 7.28 -7.49
N GLY A 157 -16.85 7.89 -8.50
CA GLY A 157 -18.00 8.83 -8.37
C GLY A 157 -17.63 10.20 -7.92
#